data_90a78eaf4ce7568a83afc8357b83d49e
#
_entry.id   90a78eaf4ce7568a83afc8357b83d49e
#
_cell.length_a   1.000
_cell.length_b   1.000
_cell.length_c   1.000
_cell.angle_alpha   90.00
_cell.angle_beta   90.00
_cell.angle_gamma   90.00
#
_symmetry.space_group_name_H-M   'P 1'
#
loop_
_entity.id
_entity.type
_entity.pdbx_description
1 polymer ?
#
loop_
_entity_poly.entity_id
_entity_poly.type
_entity_poly.pdbx_seq_one_letter_code
_entity_poly.pdbx_strand_id
1 'polypeptide(L)'
;LMWKKLGVHPNTITILSIFLGVGAGWMFSYTDIMHNIAGIVLLMFANFCDSTDGQLARLTGQKTLLGRVLDGFSGDVWFFAIYAALSYRMMGQTIPGLDIQWGLWIWVIAFIAGVMCHSPQSSLSDYYRQIHLFFLKGKEGSELDTYESQIKIYKSLPRRGALFEHLFYYNYANYCKRQEKRSPAFQKMIKVMKEKYGSASQVPADIREEFLEGSRPLMKYTNILTFNTRAICIYVTCLLGCPWVYMLIEITLMNILYIYMHKKHESLCKKITKKIQ
;
A
#
# COMPACT_ATOMS: atom_id res chain seq x y z
N LEU A 1 20.65 -6.17 11.89
CA LEU A 1 22.09 -6.10 12.26
C LEU A 1 22.98 -6.93 11.32
N MET A 2 22.53 -8.09 10.83
CA MET A 2 23.29 -8.96 9.90
C MET A 2 23.66 -8.21 8.62
N TRP A 3 22.70 -7.65 7.89
CA TRP A 3 22.92 -6.92 6.65
C TRP A 3 23.87 -5.71 6.82
N LYS A 4 23.78 -5.01 7.94
CA LYS A 4 24.69 -3.90 8.26
C LYS A 4 26.14 -4.40 8.42
N LYS A 5 26.35 -5.55 9.07
CA LYS A 5 27.70 -6.15 9.22
C LYS A 5 28.28 -6.63 7.90
N LEU A 6 27.44 -7.05 6.98
CA LEU A 6 27.84 -7.50 5.63
C LEU A 6 28.02 -6.33 4.63
N GLY A 7 27.74 -5.09 5.05
CA GLY A 7 27.87 -3.92 4.18
C GLY A 7 26.89 -3.90 3.01
N VAL A 8 25.76 -4.64 3.10
CA VAL A 8 24.78 -4.72 2.02
C VAL A 8 23.98 -3.43 1.94
N HIS A 9 23.85 -2.88 0.72
CA HIS A 9 23.07 -1.67 0.50
C HIS A 9 21.55 -1.99 0.58
N PRO A 10 20.70 -1.11 1.20
CA PRO A 10 19.26 -1.33 1.34
C PRO A 10 18.56 -1.68 0.03
N ASN A 11 18.84 -0.95 -1.06
CA ASN A 11 18.22 -1.19 -2.37
C ASN A 11 18.47 -2.61 -2.90
N THR A 12 19.59 -3.25 -2.55
CA THR A 12 19.88 -4.63 -2.96
C THR A 12 18.90 -5.61 -2.30
N ILE A 13 18.52 -5.33 -1.05
CA ILE A 13 17.55 -6.15 -0.30
C ILE A 13 16.15 -5.97 -0.90
N THR A 14 15.79 -4.74 -1.27
CA THR A 14 14.51 -4.46 -1.96
C THR A 14 14.45 -5.17 -3.32
N ILE A 15 15.53 -5.14 -4.11
CA ILE A 15 15.60 -5.89 -5.38
C ILE A 15 15.46 -7.40 -5.14
N LEU A 16 16.13 -7.93 -4.11
CA LEU A 16 15.99 -9.34 -3.73
C LEU A 16 14.54 -9.66 -3.38
N SER A 17 13.85 -8.79 -2.63
CA SER A 17 12.44 -8.98 -2.29
C SER A 17 11.54 -9.05 -3.53
N ILE A 18 11.84 -8.26 -4.57
CA ILE A 18 11.10 -8.30 -5.85
C ILE A 18 11.26 -9.68 -6.50
N PHE A 19 12.49 -10.20 -6.61
CA PHE A 19 12.72 -11.54 -7.18
C PHE A 19 12.03 -12.65 -6.40
N LEU A 20 12.06 -12.57 -5.06
CA LEU A 20 11.39 -13.55 -4.20
C LEU A 20 9.86 -13.47 -4.36
N GLY A 21 9.28 -12.27 -4.43
CA GLY A 21 7.85 -12.07 -4.62
C GLY A 21 7.34 -12.53 -5.98
N VAL A 22 8.10 -12.25 -7.06
CA VAL A 22 7.80 -12.76 -8.41
C VAL A 22 7.93 -14.28 -8.44
N GLY A 23 8.98 -14.83 -7.81
CA GLY A 23 9.16 -16.27 -7.65
C GLY A 23 8.02 -16.94 -6.90
N ALA A 24 7.50 -16.28 -5.85
CA ALA A 24 6.29 -16.74 -5.14
C ALA A 24 5.07 -16.79 -6.08
N GLY A 25 4.86 -15.73 -6.87
CA GLY A 25 3.82 -15.72 -7.91
C GLY A 25 3.98 -16.91 -8.86
N TRP A 26 5.19 -17.15 -9.36
CA TRP A 26 5.45 -18.31 -10.22
C TRP A 26 5.07 -19.65 -9.56
N MET A 27 5.43 -19.84 -8.29
CA MET A 27 5.07 -21.06 -7.55
C MET A 27 3.55 -21.19 -7.39
N PHE A 28 2.81 -20.12 -7.16
CA PHE A 28 1.35 -20.15 -7.06
C PHE A 28 0.63 -20.46 -8.39
N SER A 29 1.32 -20.44 -9.53
CA SER A 29 0.73 -20.88 -10.80
C SER A 29 0.49 -22.40 -10.87
N TYR A 30 1.18 -23.18 -10.03
CA TYR A 30 1.00 -24.61 -9.92
C TYR A 30 -0.14 -24.97 -8.95
N THR A 31 -0.74 -26.15 -9.16
CA THR A 31 -1.88 -26.62 -8.35
C THR A 31 -1.48 -27.51 -7.18
N ASP A 32 -0.30 -28.11 -7.23
CA ASP A 32 0.16 -29.04 -6.20
C ASP A 32 0.61 -28.33 -4.92
N ILE A 33 0.56 -29.06 -3.82
CA ILE A 33 0.80 -28.51 -2.47
C ILE A 33 2.26 -28.08 -2.28
N MET A 34 3.22 -28.75 -2.90
CA MET A 34 4.64 -28.45 -2.70
C MET A 34 5.02 -27.09 -3.31
N HIS A 35 4.54 -26.81 -4.52
CA HIS A 35 4.74 -25.50 -5.13
C HIS A 35 4.00 -24.40 -4.35
N ASN A 36 2.79 -24.67 -3.86
CA ASN A 36 2.08 -23.70 -3.03
C ASN A 36 2.83 -23.38 -1.73
N ILE A 37 3.40 -24.39 -1.04
CA ILE A 37 4.24 -24.20 0.15
C ILE A 37 5.50 -23.40 -0.21
N ALA A 38 6.17 -23.74 -1.32
CA ALA A 38 7.33 -22.99 -1.79
C ALA A 38 6.97 -21.52 -2.06
N GLY A 39 5.83 -21.25 -2.71
CA GLY A 39 5.31 -19.91 -2.93
C GLY A 39 5.07 -19.12 -1.64
N ILE A 40 4.48 -19.78 -0.64
CA ILE A 40 4.28 -19.20 0.71
C ILE A 40 5.62 -18.80 1.33
N VAL A 41 6.59 -19.72 1.34
CA VAL A 41 7.92 -19.48 1.91
C VAL A 41 8.61 -18.32 1.20
N LEU A 42 8.60 -18.29 -0.13
CA LEU A 42 9.20 -17.21 -0.92
C LEU A 42 8.54 -15.86 -0.62
N LEU A 43 7.21 -15.81 -0.52
CA LEU A 43 6.49 -14.56 -0.22
C LEU A 43 6.73 -14.07 1.21
N MET A 44 6.86 -14.99 2.18
CA MET A 44 7.28 -14.64 3.55
C MET A 44 8.69 -14.04 3.56
N PHE A 45 9.63 -14.62 2.82
CA PHE A 45 10.98 -14.05 2.71
C PHE A 45 11.01 -12.72 1.96
N ALA A 46 10.20 -12.56 0.90
CA ALA A 46 10.04 -11.28 0.22
C ALA A 46 9.60 -10.18 1.19
N ASN A 47 8.55 -10.43 1.97
CA ASN A 47 8.05 -9.49 2.98
C ASN A 47 9.08 -9.22 4.10
N PHE A 48 9.85 -10.25 4.50
CA PHE A 48 10.93 -10.07 5.47
C PHE A 48 12.04 -9.16 4.92
N CYS A 49 12.47 -9.36 3.69
CA CYS A 49 13.45 -8.50 3.02
C CYS A 49 12.96 -7.05 2.93
N ASP A 50 11.75 -6.83 2.47
CA ASP A 50 11.10 -5.53 2.35
C ASP A 50 11.01 -4.80 3.72
N SER A 51 10.60 -5.52 4.76
CA SER A 51 10.56 -4.94 6.12
C SER A 51 11.95 -4.59 6.67
N THR A 52 12.99 -5.28 6.22
CA THR A 52 14.36 -5.08 6.72
C THR A 52 15.13 -4.02 5.96
N ASP A 53 14.84 -3.76 4.67
CA ASP A 53 15.53 -2.75 3.87
C ASP A 53 15.27 -1.32 4.38
N GLY A 54 14.00 -1.00 4.68
CA GLY A 54 13.63 0.28 5.28
C GLY A 54 14.24 0.48 6.69
N GLN A 55 14.35 -0.60 7.49
CA GLN A 55 15.05 -0.54 8.77
C GLN A 55 16.55 -0.30 8.58
N LEU A 56 17.17 -1.01 7.63
CA LEU A 56 18.58 -0.85 7.31
C LEU A 56 18.88 0.56 6.79
N ALA A 57 18.04 1.10 5.89
CA ALA A 57 18.18 2.47 5.39
C ALA A 57 18.14 3.52 6.51
N ARG A 58 17.29 3.31 7.52
CA ARG A 58 17.26 4.18 8.73
C ARG A 58 18.50 4.02 9.60
N LEU A 59 18.96 2.79 9.83
CA LEU A 59 20.13 2.49 10.68
C LEU A 59 21.47 2.90 10.07
N THR A 60 21.55 3.00 8.75
CA THR A 60 22.78 3.36 8.02
C THR A 60 22.76 4.80 7.52
N GLY A 61 21.64 5.51 7.63
CA GLY A 61 21.47 6.85 7.06
C GLY A 61 21.34 6.85 5.51
N GLN A 62 21.27 5.69 4.88
CA GLN A 62 21.24 5.52 3.42
C GLN A 62 19.80 5.61 2.85
N LYS A 63 19.07 6.64 3.24
CA LYS A 63 17.75 6.91 2.65
C LYS A 63 17.93 7.56 1.28
N THR A 64 17.56 6.85 0.22
CA THR A 64 17.62 7.36 -1.16
C THR A 64 16.22 7.48 -1.75
N LEU A 65 16.07 8.36 -2.74
CA LEU A 65 14.85 8.47 -3.52
C LEU A 65 14.55 7.15 -4.24
N LEU A 66 15.58 6.55 -4.86
CA LEU A 66 15.46 5.26 -5.52
C LEU A 66 14.98 4.16 -4.56
N GLY A 67 15.50 4.13 -3.32
CA GLY A 67 15.07 3.18 -2.30
C GLY A 67 13.58 3.32 -1.97
N ARG A 68 13.09 4.55 -1.78
CA ARG A 68 11.65 4.82 -1.56
C ARG A 68 10.78 4.37 -2.73
N VAL A 69 11.26 4.56 -3.98
CA VAL A 69 10.56 4.11 -5.18
C VAL A 69 10.46 2.59 -5.23
N LEU A 70 11.59 1.92 -5.03
CA LEU A 70 11.69 0.47 -5.07
C LEU A 70 10.82 -0.17 -3.97
N ASP A 71 10.86 0.36 -2.76
CA ASP A 71 10.05 -0.07 -1.62
C ASP A 71 8.53 0.04 -1.93
N GLY A 72 8.08 1.20 -2.43
CA GLY A 72 6.67 1.37 -2.84
C GLY A 72 6.26 0.52 -4.04
N PHE A 73 7.20 0.20 -4.94
CA PHE A 73 6.95 -0.57 -6.17
C PHE A 73 7.04 -2.08 -5.96
N SER A 74 7.84 -2.54 -4.98
CA SER A 74 8.06 -3.97 -4.72
C SER A 74 6.75 -4.72 -4.49
N GLY A 75 5.91 -4.21 -3.61
CA GLY A 75 4.60 -4.78 -3.32
C GLY A 75 3.66 -4.84 -4.53
N ASP A 76 3.64 -3.79 -5.36
CA ASP A 76 2.83 -3.76 -6.58
C ASP A 76 3.28 -4.85 -7.57
N VAL A 77 4.60 -5.06 -7.72
CA VAL A 77 5.16 -6.11 -8.58
C VAL A 77 4.80 -7.51 -8.07
N TRP A 78 4.91 -7.75 -6.75
CA TRP A 78 4.54 -9.06 -6.19
C TRP A 78 3.07 -9.38 -6.44
N PHE A 79 2.18 -8.45 -6.12
CA PHE A 79 0.75 -8.68 -6.29
C PHE A 79 0.37 -8.80 -7.75
N PHE A 80 0.98 -8.02 -8.65
CA PHE A 80 0.77 -8.20 -10.09
C PHE A 80 1.16 -9.62 -10.53
N ALA A 81 2.34 -10.11 -10.13
CA ALA A 81 2.80 -11.45 -10.45
C ALA A 81 1.86 -12.53 -9.86
N ILE A 82 1.40 -12.35 -8.62
CA ILE A 82 0.47 -13.27 -7.95
C ILE A 82 -0.88 -13.29 -8.67
N TYR A 83 -1.50 -12.12 -8.95
CA TYR A 83 -2.78 -12.09 -9.67
C TYR A 83 -2.67 -12.72 -11.07
N ALA A 84 -1.59 -12.45 -11.80
CA ALA A 84 -1.33 -13.07 -13.10
C ALA A 84 -1.19 -14.59 -13.00
N ALA A 85 -0.40 -15.08 -12.03
CA ALA A 85 -0.18 -16.50 -11.81
C ALA A 85 -1.45 -17.24 -11.40
N LEU A 86 -2.24 -16.67 -10.48
CA LEU A 86 -3.52 -17.25 -10.06
C LEU A 86 -4.53 -17.26 -11.21
N SER A 87 -4.56 -16.22 -12.04
CA SER A 87 -5.43 -16.18 -13.22
C SER A 87 -5.03 -17.26 -14.24
N TYR A 88 -3.72 -17.39 -14.50
CA TYR A 88 -3.21 -18.46 -15.37
C TYR A 88 -3.57 -19.85 -14.85
N ARG A 89 -3.34 -20.11 -13.54
CA ARG A 89 -3.69 -21.38 -12.88
C ARG A 89 -5.16 -21.73 -13.02
N MET A 90 -6.06 -20.74 -12.87
CA MET A 90 -7.51 -20.99 -12.83
C MET A 90 -8.16 -21.00 -14.20
N MET A 91 -7.54 -20.45 -15.23
CA MET A 91 -8.13 -20.27 -16.56
C MET A 91 -8.71 -21.55 -17.15
N GLY A 92 -8.03 -22.71 -16.93
CA GLY A 92 -8.49 -24.03 -17.39
C GLY A 92 -9.36 -24.79 -16.38
N GLN A 93 -9.62 -24.23 -15.18
CA GLN A 93 -10.42 -24.88 -14.15
C GLN A 93 -11.90 -24.58 -14.32
N THR A 94 -12.76 -25.49 -13.87
CA THR A 94 -14.21 -25.27 -13.83
C THR A 94 -14.61 -24.36 -12.67
N ILE A 95 -15.63 -23.53 -12.91
CA ILE A 95 -16.25 -22.70 -11.87
C ILE A 95 -16.99 -23.63 -10.90
N PRO A 96 -16.76 -23.58 -9.59
CA PRO A 96 -17.43 -24.43 -8.63
C PRO A 96 -18.96 -24.33 -8.74
N GLY A 97 -19.60 -25.49 -8.92
CA GLY A 97 -21.06 -25.60 -9.08
C GLY A 97 -21.58 -25.31 -10.49
N LEU A 98 -20.72 -25.06 -11.46
CA LEU A 98 -21.08 -24.85 -12.85
C LEU A 98 -20.20 -25.71 -13.78
N ASP A 99 -20.76 -26.24 -14.86
CA ASP A 99 -20.01 -26.98 -15.91
C ASP A 99 -19.35 -26.05 -16.93
N ILE A 100 -18.81 -24.94 -16.45
CA ILE A 100 -18.19 -23.87 -17.27
C ILE A 100 -16.80 -23.61 -16.72
N GLN A 101 -15.81 -23.47 -17.61
CA GLN A 101 -14.45 -23.04 -17.21
C GLN A 101 -14.38 -21.53 -16.96
N TRP A 102 -13.47 -21.12 -16.07
CA TRP A 102 -13.20 -19.70 -15.85
C TRP A 102 -12.79 -18.96 -17.13
N GLY A 103 -11.98 -19.60 -17.98
CA GLY A 103 -11.52 -18.99 -19.23
C GLY A 103 -10.88 -17.62 -19.02
N LEU A 104 -11.13 -16.69 -19.93
CA LEU A 104 -10.62 -15.32 -19.84
C LEU A 104 -11.32 -14.46 -18.76
N TRP A 105 -12.49 -14.86 -18.26
CA TRP A 105 -13.21 -14.12 -17.23
C TRP A 105 -12.45 -13.98 -15.94
N ILE A 106 -11.57 -14.96 -15.61
CA ILE A 106 -10.75 -14.87 -14.41
C ILE A 106 -9.77 -13.70 -14.45
N TRP A 107 -9.28 -13.32 -15.63
CA TRP A 107 -8.42 -12.15 -15.80
C TRP A 107 -9.19 -10.84 -15.58
N VAL A 108 -10.46 -10.79 -15.96
CA VAL A 108 -11.32 -9.64 -15.67
C VAL A 108 -11.55 -9.52 -14.16
N ILE A 109 -11.82 -10.63 -13.47
CA ILE A 109 -11.98 -10.66 -12.01
C ILE A 109 -10.67 -10.25 -11.32
N ALA A 110 -9.54 -10.76 -11.78
CA ALA A 110 -8.22 -10.40 -11.25
C ALA A 110 -7.89 -8.91 -11.46
N PHE A 111 -8.25 -8.35 -12.62
CA PHE A 111 -8.10 -6.91 -12.88
C PHE A 111 -8.97 -6.08 -11.92
N ILE A 112 -10.23 -6.46 -11.73
CA ILE A 112 -11.12 -5.79 -10.78
C ILE A 112 -10.54 -5.90 -9.35
N ALA A 113 -10.15 -7.11 -8.92
CA ALA A 113 -9.59 -7.35 -7.60
C ALA A 113 -8.28 -6.58 -7.38
N GLY A 114 -7.33 -6.69 -8.29
CA GLY A 114 -5.98 -6.13 -8.15
C GLY A 114 -5.92 -4.62 -8.40
N VAL A 115 -6.50 -4.15 -9.53
CA VAL A 115 -6.35 -2.75 -9.94
C VAL A 115 -7.45 -1.86 -9.38
N MET A 116 -8.71 -2.30 -9.44
CA MET A 116 -9.83 -1.47 -9.02
C MET A 116 -10.10 -1.53 -7.52
N CYS A 117 -9.75 -2.62 -6.83
CA CYS A 117 -10.00 -2.82 -5.41
C CYS A 117 -8.72 -2.72 -4.58
N HIS A 118 -7.76 -3.61 -4.76
CA HIS A 118 -6.53 -3.69 -3.96
C HIS A 118 -5.73 -2.36 -3.96
N SER A 119 -5.41 -1.83 -5.13
CA SER A 119 -4.57 -0.64 -5.24
C SER A 119 -5.16 0.59 -4.52
N PRO A 120 -6.46 0.95 -4.70
CA PRO A 120 -7.08 2.01 -3.91
C PRO A 120 -7.12 1.75 -2.41
N GLN A 121 -7.40 0.52 -1.99
CA GLN A 121 -7.48 0.13 -0.58
C GLN A 121 -6.12 0.28 0.11
N SER A 122 -5.05 -0.24 -0.49
CA SER A 122 -3.69 -0.14 0.05
C SER A 122 -3.21 1.32 0.11
N SER A 123 -3.39 2.06 -0.98
CA SER A 123 -3.00 3.47 -1.07
C SER A 123 -3.68 4.34 -0.01
N LEU A 124 -5.00 4.19 0.18
CA LEU A 124 -5.73 5.02 1.14
C LEU A 124 -5.49 4.57 2.59
N SER A 125 -5.27 3.27 2.81
CA SER A 125 -4.91 2.74 4.13
C SER A 125 -3.57 3.28 4.60
N ASP A 126 -2.56 3.29 3.72
CA ASP A 126 -1.28 3.89 4.03
C ASP A 126 -1.41 5.41 4.27
N TYR A 127 -2.15 6.11 3.42
CA TYR A 127 -2.38 7.54 3.58
C TYR A 127 -3.00 7.89 4.94
N TYR A 128 -4.02 7.15 5.39
CA TYR A 128 -4.65 7.38 6.70
C TYR A 128 -3.72 7.02 7.86
N ARG A 129 -2.86 6.02 7.70
CA ARG A 129 -1.80 5.72 8.65
C ARG A 129 -0.80 6.87 8.74
N GLN A 130 -0.37 7.43 7.60
CA GLN A 130 0.54 8.58 7.59
C GLN A 130 -0.10 9.83 8.19
N ILE A 131 -1.38 10.08 7.96
CA ILE A 131 -2.13 11.16 8.62
C ILE A 131 -2.15 10.96 10.14
N HIS A 132 -2.46 9.76 10.62
CA HIS A 132 -2.43 9.46 12.06
C HIS A 132 -1.03 9.69 12.66
N LEU A 133 0.01 9.21 11.97
CA LEU A 133 1.40 9.42 12.41
C LEU A 133 1.81 10.90 12.41
N PHE A 134 1.33 11.68 11.45
CA PHE A 134 1.56 13.12 11.42
C PHE A 134 1.01 13.83 12.68
N PHE A 135 -0.21 13.51 13.09
CA PHE A 135 -0.76 14.07 14.33
C PHE A 135 -0.12 13.48 15.58
N LEU A 136 0.38 12.24 15.55
CA LEU A 136 1.02 11.58 16.69
C LEU A 136 2.47 12.04 16.90
N LYS A 137 3.28 12.10 15.85
CA LYS A 137 4.74 12.30 15.89
C LYS A 137 5.23 13.57 15.20
N GLY A 138 4.33 14.33 14.58
CA GLY A 138 4.70 15.48 13.76
C GLY A 138 5.18 15.10 12.35
N LYS A 139 5.63 16.12 11.60
CA LYS A 139 6.05 15.98 10.20
C LYS A 139 7.27 15.06 10.03
N GLU A 140 8.20 15.08 10.97
CA GLU A 140 9.43 14.25 10.92
C GLU A 140 9.15 12.77 11.17
N GLY A 141 8.04 12.46 11.85
CA GLY A 141 7.61 11.09 12.15
C GLY A 141 6.62 10.49 11.16
N SER A 142 6.30 11.22 10.06
CA SER A 142 5.34 10.79 9.04
C SER A 142 5.87 11.02 7.63
N GLU A 143 5.42 10.22 6.68
CA GLU A 143 5.68 10.38 5.23
C GLU A 143 4.46 11.01 4.52
N LEU A 144 3.82 11.98 5.19
CA LEU A 144 2.66 12.68 4.64
C LEU A 144 3.12 13.76 3.65
N ASP A 145 3.17 13.37 2.38
CA ASP A 145 3.50 14.25 1.27
C ASP A 145 2.23 14.82 0.60
N THR A 146 2.38 15.96 -0.07
CA THR A 146 1.29 16.63 -0.80
C THR A 146 1.61 16.72 -2.29
N TYR A 147 0.57 16.76 -3.12
CA TYR A 147 0.73 17.02 -4.55
C TYR A 147 1.55 18.29 -4.83
N GLU A 148 1.23 19.36 -4.10
CA GLU A 148 1.91 20.64 -4.27
C GLU A 148 3.42 20.55 -3.99
N SER A 149 3.82 19.85 -2.92
CA SER A 149 5.23 19.68 -2.58
C SER A 149 5.97 18.87 -3.65
N GLN A 150 5.37 17.78 -4.12
CA GLN A 150 6.01 16.87 -5.07
C GLN A 150 6.07 17.45 -6.50
N ILE A 151 5.03 18.14 -6.94
CA ILE A 151 5.05 18.82 -8.27
C ILE A 151 6.01 20.01 -8.29
N LYS A 152 6.25 20.66 -7.15
CA LYS A 152 7.25 21.71 -7.00
C LYS A 152 8.66 21.17 -7.18
N ILE A 153 8.95 20.02 -6.57
CA ILE A 153 10.23 19.31 -6.77
C ILE A 153 10.38 18.90 -8.25
N TYR A 154 9.35 18.29 -8.85
CA TYR A 154 9.34 17.92 -10.26
C TYR A 154 9.70 19.12 -11.17
N LYS A 155 9.10 20.27 -10.94
CA LYS A 155 9.34 21.49 -11.74
C LYS A 155 10.72 22.10 -11.53
N SER A 156 11.38 21.83 -10.40
CA SER A 156 12.73 22.32 -10.10
C SER A 156 13.85 21.44 -10.64
N LEU A 157 13.53 20.25 -11.18
CA LEU A 157 14.51 19.34 -11.72
C LEU A 157 15.17 19.88 -13.01
N PRO A 158 16.46 19.62 -13.22
CA PRO A 158 17.16 20.00 -14.43
C PRO A 158 16.58 19.25 -15.64
N ARG A 159 16.38 19.94 -16.77
CA ARG A 159 15.77 19.36 -17.98
C ARG A 159 16.58 18.24 -18.63
N ARG A 160 17.88 18.15 -18.39
CA ARG A 160 18.78 17.12 -18.93
C ARG A 160 19.44 16.32 -17.81
N GLY A 161 19.60 15.04 -17.99
CA GLY A 161 20.30 14.15 -17.06
C GLY A 161 19.49 13.62 -15.87
N ALA A 162 18.22 14.05 -15.70
CA ALA A 162 17.36 13.65 -14.57
C ALA A 162 16.08 12.93 -15.02
N LEU A 163 16.18 12.07 -16.04
CA LEU A 163 15.00 11.38 -16.61
C LEU A 163 14.28 10.50 -15.58
N PHE A 164 15.07 9.77 -14.76
CA PHE A 164 14.52 8.91 -13.72
C PHE A 164 13.77 9.72 -12.65
N GLU A 165 14.37 10.81 -12.18
CA GLU A 165 13.77 11.73 -11.19
C GLU A 165 12.51 12.39 -11.77
N HIS A 166 12.50 12.80 -13.02
CA HIS A 166 11.32 13.33 -13.68
C HIS A 166 10.18 12.30 -13.70
N LEU A 167 10.45 11.08 -14.13
CA LEU A 167 9.46 10.01 -14.17
C LEU A 167 8.93 9.71 -12.77
N PHE A 168 9.83 9.64 -11.79
CA PHE A 168 9.45 9.38 -10.41
C PHE A 168 8.58 10.49 -9.83
N TYR A 169 9.06 11.74 -9.77
CA TYR A 169 8.33 12.82 -9.13
C TYR A 169 7.01 13.13 -9.83
N TYR A 170 6.91 12.95 -11.15
CA TYR A 170 5.65 13.05 -11.87
C TYR A 170 4.64 11.98 -11.40
N ASN A 171 5.05 10.73 -11.35
CA ASN A 171 4.17 9.64 -10.92
C ASN A 171 3.82 9.76 -9.43
N TYR A 172 4.78 10.11 -8.59
CA TYR A 172 4.58 10.27 -7.16
C TYR A 172 3.68 11.47 -6.84
N ALA A 173 3.85 12.60 -7.52
CA ALA A 173 2.93 13.73 -7.41
C ALA A 173 1.49 13.32 -7.80
N ASN A 174 1.31 12.58 -8.89
CA ASN A 174 0.00 12.07 -9.29
C ASN A 174 -0.58 11.06 -8.29
N TYR A 175 0.26 10.26 -7.63
CA TYR A 175 -0.15 9.39 -6.54
C TYR A 175 -0.69 10.20 -5.34
N CYS A 176 0.04 11.21 -4.88
CA CYS A 176 -0.42 12.14 -3.84
C CYS A 176 -1.73 12.84 -4.23
N LYS A 177 -1.83 13.34 -5.47
CA LYS A 177 -3.05 13.96 -6.00
C LYS A 177 -4.27 13.04 -5.92
N ARG A 178 -4.08 11.75 -6.22
CA ARG A 178 -5.16 10.76 -6.12
C ARG A 178 -5.60 10.52 -4.67
N GLN A 179 -4.66 10.49 -3.72
CA GLN A 179 -4.95 10.37 -2.29
C GLN A 179 -5.72 11.60 -1.78
N GLU A 180 -5.25 12.80 -2.12
CA GLU A 180 -5.91 14.08 -1.78
C GLU A 180 -7.34 14.15 -2.35
N LYS A 181 -7.54 13.79 -3.63
CA LYS A 181 -8.86 13.75 -4.27
C LYS A 181 -9.84 12.80 -3.58
N ARG A 182 -9.34 11.70 -3.02
CA ARG A 182 -10.16 10.72 -2.29
C ARG A 182 -10.49 11.12 -0.86
N SER A 183 -9.81 12.13 -0.29
CA SER A 183 -9.97 12.56 1.10
C SER A 183 -10.36 14.04 1.23
N PRO A 184 -11.48 14.48 0.64
CA PRO A 184 -11.84 15.90 0.56
C PRO A 184 -12.10 16.56 1.92
N ALA A 185 -12.65 15.82 2.89
CA ALA A 185 -12.89 16.36 4.23
C ALA A 185 -11.57 16.58 4.98
N PHE A 186 -10.59 15.69 4.81
CA PHE A 186 -9.25 15.88 5.35
C PHE A 186 -8.57 17.12 4.72
N GLN A 187 -8.63 17.26 3.39
CA GLN A 187 -8.04 18.44 2.74
C GLN A 187 -8.66 19.75 3.23
N LYS A 188 -10.00 19.76 3.41
CA LYS A 188 -10.69 20.93 4.00
C LYS A 188 -10.22 21.21 5.43
N MET A 189 -10.10 20.16 6.26
CA MET A 189 -9.63 20.26 7.63
C MET A 189 -8.22 20.87 7.70
N ILE A 190 -7.28 20.36 6.90
CA ILE A 190 -5.91 20.88 6.84
C ILE A 190 -5.87 22.35 6.38
N LYS A 191 -6.72 22.73 5.41
CA LYS A 191 -6.83 24.12 4.94
C LYS A 191 -7.27 25.05 6.08
N VAL A 192 -8.35 24.70 6.78
CA VAL A 192 -8.85 25.49 7.92
C VAL A 192 -7.82 25.57 9.05
N MET A 193 -7.11 24.46 9.35
CA MET A 193 -6.03 24.46 10.33
C MET A 193 -4.88 25.42 9.94
N LYS A 194 -4.48 25.43 8.67
CA LYS A 194 -3.46 26.35 8.17
C LYS A 194 -3.89 27.82 8.24
N GLU A 195 -5.14 28.11 7.89
CA GLU A 195 -5.70 29.47 7.93
C GLU A 195 -5.77 30.01 9.38
N LYS A 196 -6.16 29.18 10.34
CA LYS A 196 -6.35 29.60 11.74
C LYS A 196 -5.08 29.59 12.59
N TYR A 197 -4.18 28.60 12.36
CA TYR A 197 -3.00 28.35 13.19
C TYR A 197 -1.67 28.51 12.45
N GLY A 198 -1.70 28.95 11.19
CA GLY A 198 -0.50 29.09 10.33
C GLY A 198 0.05 27.76 9.80
N SER A 199 -0.05 26.67 10.56
CA SER A 199 0.40 25.33 10.15
C SER A 199 -0.46 24.24 10.81
N ALA A 200 -0.65 23.14 10.11
CA ALA A 200 -1.33 21.95 10.68
C ALA A 200 -0.53 21.29 11.82
N SER A 201 0.78 21.56 11.94
CA SER A 201 1.60 21.09 13.07
C SER A 201 1.50 21.97 14.33
N GLN A 202 0.93 23.18 14.21
CA GLN A 202 0.75 24.14 15.32
C GLN A 202 -0.67 24.12 15.90
N VAL A 203 -1.42 23.07 15.60
CA VAL A 203 -2.79 22.87 16.11
C VAL A 203 -2.76 22.68 17.63
N PRO A 204 -3.70 23.29 18.39
CA PRO A 204 -3.83 23.10 19.83
C PRO A 204 -3.91 21.62 20.24
N ALA A 205 -3.38 21.31 21.44
CA ALA A 205 -3.27 19.95 21.92
C ALA A 205 -4.62 19.22 22.02
N ASP A 206 -5.67 19.93 22.47
CA ASP A 206 -7.02 19.38 22.57
C ASP A 206 -7.61 18.91 21.23
N ILE A 207 -7.41 19.69 20.16
CA ILE A 207 -7.85 19.33 18.80
C ILE A 207 -7.05 18.16 18.26
N ARG A 208 -5.73 18.15 18.52
CA ARG A 208 -4.82 17.08 18.13
C ARG A 208 -5.19 15.77 18.84
N GLU A 209 -5.44 15.82 20.14
CA GLU A 209 -5.85 14.64 20.92
C GLU A 209 -7.21 14.10 20.47
N GLU A 210 -8.20 14.96 20.25
CA GLU A 210 -9.52 14.55 19.74
C GLU A 210 -9.39 13.85 18.37
N PHE A 211 -8.53 14.37 17.47
CA PHE A 211 -8.27 13.70 16.21
C PHE A 211 -7.61 12.32 16.40
N LEU A 212 -6.63 12.20 17.29
CA LEU A 212 -5.94 10.95 17.60
C LEU A 212 -6.86 9.92 18.23
N GLU A 213 -7.73 10.32 19.17
CA GLU A 213 -8.75 9.44 19.75
C GLU A 213 -9.70 8.88 18.69
N GLY A 214 -10.18 9.73 17.79
CA GLY A 214 -11.06 9.30 16.70
C GLY A 214 -10.40 8.48 15.62
N SER A 215 -9.11 8.71 15.33
CA SER A 215 -8.36 8.00 14.29
C SER A 215 -7.73 6.69 14.78
N ARG A 216 -7.38 6.56 16.07
CA ARG A 216 -6.76 5.36 16.66
C ARG A 216 -7.55 4.08 16.40
N PRO A 217 -8.89 4.03 16.59
CA PRO A 217 -9.67 2.82 16.27
C PRO A 217 -9.64 2.42 14.81
N LEU A 218 -9.33 3.37 13.90
CA LEU A 218 -9.28 3.11 12.46
C LEU A 218 -7.97 2.42 12.05
N MET A 219 -6.90 2.51 12.87
CA MET A 219 -5.60 1.92 12.57
C MET A 219 -5.65 0.39 12.42
N LYS A 220 -6.57 -0.30 13.09
CA LYS A 220 -6.78 -1.74 12.87
C LYS A 220 -7.23 -2.03 11.43
N TYR A 221 -8.07 -1.19 10.84
CA TYR A 221 -8.54 -1.37 9.46
C TYR A 221 -7.45 -1.03 8.45
N THR A 222 -6.62 -0.02 8.72
CA THR A 222 -5.43 0.25 7.87
C THR A 222 -4.52 -0.97 7.85
N ASN A 223 -4.29 -1.65 8.98
CA ASN A 223 -3.46 -2.85 9.06
C ASN A 223 -4.09 -4.06 8.35
N ILE A 224 -5.42 -4.25 8.46
CA ILE A 224 -6.14 -5.34 7.77
C ILE A 224 -6.07 -5.14 6.25
N LEU A 225 -6.19 -3.90 5.78
CA LEU A 225 -6.17 -3.56 4.35
C LEU A 225 -4.76 -3.49 3.74
N THR A 226 -3.73 -3.95 4.45
CA THR A 226 -2.35 -4.03 3.96
C THR A 226 -1.93 -5.47 3.65
N PHE A 227 -0.64 -5.69 3.42
CA PHE A 227 -0.05 -6.93 2.95
C PHE A 227 -0.44 -8.18 3.74
N ASN A 228 -0.33 -8.17 5.07
CA ASN A 228 -0.39 -9.39 5.88
C ASN A 228 -1.70 -10.17 5.74
N THR A 229 -2.83 -9.47 5.78
CA THR A 229 -4.15 -10.12 5.64
C THR A 229 -4.31 -10.73 4.25
N ARG A 230 -3.87 -10.03 3.21
CA ARG A 230 -3.88 -10.53 1.83
C ARG A 230 -3.01 -11.75 1.66
N ALA A 231 -1.79 -11.71 2.20
CA ALA A 231 -0.88 -12.84 2.18
C ALA A 231 -1.50 -14.07 2.84
N ILE A 232 -2.09 -13.93 4.03
CA ILE A 232 -2.78 -15.04 4.72
C ILE A 232 -3.93 -15.58 3.87
N CYS A 233 -4.75 -14.71 3.28
CA CYS A 233 -5.85 -15.14 2.39
C CYS A 233 -5.32 -15.93 1.18
N ILE A 234 -4.24 -15.47 0.54
CA ILE A 234 -3.59 -16.17 -0.57
C ILE A 234 -3.07 -17.54 -0.10
N TYR A 235 -2.37 -17.61 1.04
CA TYR A 235 -1.82 -18.85 1.58
C TYR A 235 -2.93 -19.89 1.80
N VAL A 236 -3.97 -19.49 2.53
CA VAL A 236 -5.09 -20.41 2.84
C VAL A 236 -5.81 -20.85 1.58
N THR A 237 -6.15 -19.94 0.69
CA THR A 237 -6.93 -20.28 -0.51
C THR A 237 -6.13 -21.06 -1.54
N CYS A 238 -4.80 -20.86 -1.64
CA CYS A 238 -3.93 -21.65 -2.50
C CYS A 238 -3.75 -23.08 -1.96
N LEU A 239 -3.57 -23.25 -0.65
CA LEU A 239 -3.46 -24.57 -0.01
C LEU A 239 -4.76 -25.36 -0.09
N LEU A 240 -5.91 -24.69 -0.02
CA LEU A 240 -7.23 -25.29 -0.19
C LEU A 240 -7.63 -25.51 -1.67
N GLY A 241 -6.80 -25.12 -2.62
CA GLY A 241 -7.08 -25.28 -4.05
C GLY A 241 -8.18 -24.34 -4.61
N CYS A 242 -8.55 -23.31 -3.86
CA CYS A 242 -9.61 -22.37 -4.24
C CYS A 242 -9.17 -20.90 -4.29
N PRO A 243 -8.10 -20.52 -5.04
CA PRO A 243 -7.54 -19.17 -5.01
C PRO A 243 -8.51 -18.09 -5.52
N TRP A 244 -9.56 -18.42 -6.27
CA TRP A 244 -10.63 -17.51 -6.64
C TRP A 244 -11.34 -16.88 -5.42
N VAL A 245 -11.38 -17.58 -4.28
CA VAL A 245 -11.97 -17.07 -3.03
C VAL A 245 -11.21 -15.83 -2.53
N TYR A 246 -9.88 -15.80 -2.68
CA TYR A 246 -9.09 -14.60 -2.36
C TYR A 246 -9.55 -13.39 -3.19
N MET A 247 -9.76 -13.57 -4.50
CA MET A 247 -10.23 -12.47 -5.36
C MET A 247 -11.62 -11.97 -4.95
N LEU A 248 -12.51 -12.87 -4.55
CA LEU A 248 -13.82 -12.48 -4.02
C LEU A 248 -13.73 -11.75 -2.68
N ILE A 249 -12.85 -12.20 -1.77
CA ILE A 249 -12.58 -11.49 -0.50
C ILE A 249 -12.11 -10.07 -0.79
N GLU A 250 -11.21 -9.90 -1.75
CA GLU A 250 -10.68 -8.59 -2.15
C GLU A 250 -11.78 -7.66 -2.69
N ILE A 251 -12.65 -8.18 -3.55
CA ILE A 251 -13.76 -7.41 -4.15
C ILE A 251 -14.87 -7.12 -3.14
N THR A 252 -15.10 -7.98 -2.16
CA THR A 252 -16.25 -7.87 -1.24
C THR A 252 -15.82 -7.37 0.16
N LEU A 253 -15.29 -8.26 1.00
CA LEU A 253 -14.99 -7.96 2.40
C LEU A 253 -14.01 -6.80 2.56
N MET A 254 -12.93 -6.79 1.77
CA MET A 254 -11.93 -5.72 1.83
C MET A 254 -12.53 -4.38 1.39
N ASN A 255 -13.41 -4.36 0.39
CA ASN A 255 -14.11 -3.14 -0.01
C ASN A 255 -15.10 -2.65 1.05
N ILE A 256 -15.81 -3.54 1.73
CA ILE A 256 -16.70 -3.16 2.84
C ILE A 256 -15.88 -2.49 3.95
N LEU A 257 -14.77 -3.09 4.35
CA LEU A 257 -13.87 -2.52 5.37
C LEU A 257 -13.26 -1.19 4.92
N TYR A 258 -12.83 -1.10 3.65
CA TYR A 258 -12.32 0.12 3.04
C TYR A 258 -13.35 1.26 3.08
N ILE A 259 -14.59 1.01 2.64
CA ILE A 259 -15.66 2.00 2.63
C ILE A 259 -16.01 2.43 4.05
N TYR A 260 -16.05 1.49 5.00
CA TYR A 260 -16.30 1.78 6.41
C TYR A 260 -15.21 2.70 6.99
N MET A 261 -13.93 2.31 6.83
CA MET A 261 -12.78 3.09 7.28
C MET A 261 -12.78 4.50 6.67
N HIS A 262 -12.99 4.58 5.36
CA HIS A 262 -13.03 5.84 4.63
C HIS A 262 -14.14 6.77 5.14
N LYS A 263 -15.38 6.28 5.25
CA LYS A 263 -16.52 7.06 5.76
C LYS A 263 -16.28 7.57 7.19
N LYS A 264 -15.71 6.73 8.05
CA LYS A 264 -15.41 7.11 9.45
C LYS A 264 -14.31 8.17 9.52
N HIS A 265 -13.23 8.03 8.74
CA HIS A 265 -12.15 9.01 8.68
C HIS A 265 -12.64 10.36 8.15
N GLU A 266 -13.39 10.38 7.05
CA GLU A 266 -13.96 11.61 6.48
C GLU A 266 -14.97 12.28 7.45
N SER A 267 -15.75 11.49 8.17
CA SER A 267 -16.67 11.99 9.21
C SER A 267 -15.91 12.64 10.37
N LEU A 268 -14.83 12.02 10.84
CA LEU A 268 -13.94 12.58 11.86
C LEU A 268 -13.37 13.93 11.41
N CYS A 269 -12.83 14.00 10.19
CA CYS A 269 -12.29 15.24 9.65
C CYS A 269 -13.36 16.36 9.55
N LYS A 270 -14.58 16.03 9.15
CA LYS A 270 -15.72 16.99 9.15
C LYS A 270 -16.06 17.48 10.55
N LYS A 271 -16.08 16.59 11.56
CA LYS A 271 -16.33 16.94 12.96
C LYS A 271 -15.29 17.94 13.47
N ILE A 272 -14.00 17.62 13.28
CA ILE A 272 -12.88 18.47 13.70
C ILE A 272 -12.93 19.82 12.97
N THR A 273 -13.22 19.83 11.67
CA THR A 273 -13.34 21.08 10.90
C THR A 273 -14.40 22.01 11.49
N LYS A 274 -15.58 21.49 11.84
CA LYS A 274 -16.66 22.26 12.47
C LYS A 274 -16.29 22.85 13.83
N LYS A 275 -15.47 22.12 14.61
CA LYS A 275 -14.99 22.60 15.91
C LYS A 275 -13.97 23.73 15.78
N ILE A 276 -13.17 23.70 14.72
CA ILE A 276 -12.14 24.71 14.48
C ILE A 276 -12.72 26.01 13.91
N GLN A 277 -13.73 25.93 13.05
CA GLN A 277 -14.44 27.08 12.48
C GLN A 277 -15.21 27.86 13.55
#